data_c095dce3559b7e281e1eb4c5e1de55a7
#
_entry.id   c095dce3559b7e281e1eb4c5e1de55a7
#
_cell.length_a   1.000
_cell.length_b   1.000
_cell.length_c   1.000
_cell.angle_alpha   90.00
_cell.angle_beta   90.00
_cell.angle_gamma   90.00
#
_symmetry.space_group_name_H-M   'P 1'
#
loop_
_entity.id
_entity.type
_entity.pdbx_description
1 polymer ?
#
loop_
_entity_poly.entity_id
_entity_poly.type
_entity_poly.pdbx_seq_one_letter_code
_entity_poly.pdbx_strand_id
1 'polypeptide(L)'
;MRQFFPSAMTFFLLLVVLANAWSGERHYTFEDDKAWEVITGEWKIKKGEYHSTKDAEEAIVLLKKNEGVDMAGVEYISVQAYDLGTGPWQNIFIVFGNDSKALNYYLGGVFVGGRQKWAFDNIGMKTNKRAGALQEVGCVPNCPPLKWFEIRLEIKNGEAILIGGEKGDKVKERVRHKFGKIPSGRVGLGSSKSIVKYKDFIVGGKGVQSMPVSPQERMTTTWARIKRND
;
A
#
# COMPACT_ATOMS: atom_id res chain seq x y z
N MET A 1 -50.91 13.47 48.88
CA MET A 1 -50.46 12.54 47.82
C MET A 1 -49.62 13.33 46.80
N ARG A 2 -48.30 13.17 46.81
CA ARG A 2 -47.40 13.77 45.81
C ARG A 2 -46.92 12.65 44.87
N GLN A 3 -47.36 12.68 43.65
CA GLN A 3 -46.87 11.77 42.59
C GLN A 3 -45.51 12.22 42.14
N PHE A 4 -44.49 11.37 42.32
CA PHE A 4 -43.19 11.50 41.71
C PHE A 4 -43.27 10.97 40.28
N PHE A 5 -43.06 11.83 39.28
CA PHE A 5 -42.77 11.43 37.92
C PHE A 5 -41.27 11.15 37.80
N PRO A 6 -40.84 9.95 37.46
CA PRO A 6 -39.44 9.72 37.14
C PRO A 6 -39.12 10.36 35.82
N SER A 7 -38.07 11.16 35.83
CA SER A 7 -37.52 11.93 34.74
C SER A 7 -37.14 11.03 33.56
N ALA A 8 -37.77 11.30 32.42
CA ALA A 8 -37.48 10.67 31.10
C ALA A 8 -36.10 11.05 30.51
N MET A 9 -35.20 11.58 31.33
CA MET A 9 -33.93 12.13 30.91
C MET A 9 -32.73 11.16 30.93
N THR A 10 -32.95 9.93 31.41
CA THR A 10 -31.84 8.98 31.60
C THR A 10 -31.67 7.99 30.44
N PHE A 11 -32.52 8.04 29.41
CA PHE A 11 -32.45 7.08 28.28
C PHE A 11 -31.79 7.60 27.04
N PHE A 12 -31.38 8.89 26.98
CA PHE A 12 -30.75 9.49 25.82
C PHE A 12 -29.22 9.46 25.85
N LEU A 13 -28.63 8.96 26.91
CA LEU A 13 -27.16 9.00 27.12
C LEU A 13 -26.45 7.69 26.80
N LEU A 14 -27.16 6.69 26.25
CA LEU A 14 -26.59 5.38 25.96
C LEU A 14 -26.57 5.02 24.46
N LEU A 15 -26.79 5.99 23.60
CA LEU A 15 -26.71 5.83 22.14
C LEU A 15 -25.59 6.69 21.49
N VAL A 16 -24.63 7.16 22.29
CA VAL A 16 -23.29 7.40 21.77
C VAL A 16 -22.60 6.05 21.68
N VAL A 17 -23.17 5.17 20.86
CA VAL A 17 -22.47 3.99 20.39
C VAL A 17 -21.25 4.53 19.67
N LEU A 18 -20.12 4.35 20.32
CA LEU A 18 -18.80 4.35 19.74
C LEU A 18 -18.88 3.84 18.31
N ALA A 19 -18.97 4.74 17.34
CA ALA A 19 -18.56 4.47 16.00
C ALA A 19 -17.04 4.26 16.10
N ASN A 20 -16.64 3.10 16.60
CA ASN A 20 -15.34 2.56 16.37
C ASN A 20 -15.24 2.53 14.84
N ALA A 21 -14.58 3.52 14.27
CA ALA A 21 -14.23 3.51 12.88
C ALA A 21 -13.36 2.25 12.69
N TRP A 22 -14.01 1.18 12.26
CA TRP A 22 -13.34 -0.09 11.99
C TRP A 22 -12.34 0.22 10.89
N SER A 23 -11.07 0.21 11.23
CA SER A 23 -10.00 0.23 10.24
C SER A 23 -10.11 -1.08 9.47
N GLY A 24 -10.50 -0.99 8.22
CA GLY A 24 -10.57 -2.15 7.33
C GLY A 24 -9.19 -2.50 6.81
N GLU A 25 -9.04 -3.74 6.39
CA GLU A 25 -7.84 -4.22 5.72
C GLU A 25 -8.24 -5.06 4.51
N ARG A 26 -7.53 -4.89 3.41
CA ARG A 26 -7.64 -5.72 2.21
C ARG A 26 -6.31 -6.33 1.87
N HIS A 27 -6.33 -7.62 1.61
CA HIS A 27 -5.18 -8.40 1.23
C HIS A 27 -5.34 -8.91 -0.21
N TYR A 28 -4.42 -8.58 -1.08
CA TYR A 28 -4.40 -8.99 -2.48
C TYR A 28 -3.26 -9.99 -2.69
N THR A 29 -3.62 -11.25 -2.90
CA THR A 29 -2.68 -12.39 -3.02
C THR A 29 -2.22 -12.65 -4.45
N PHE A 30 -2.70 -11.87 -5.42
CA PHE A 30 -2.43 -12.03 -6.85
C PHE A 30 -2.81 -13.41 -7.42
N GLU A 31 -3.96 -13.91 -7.03
CA GLU A 31 -4.55 -15.11 -7.65
C GLU A 31 -5.11 -14.79 -9.03
N ASP A 32 -5.65 -13.57 -9.20
CA ASP A 32 -6.11 -13.03 -10.47
C ASP A 32 -5.85 -11.50 -10.55
N ASP A 33 -6.11 -10.91 -11.72
CA ASP A 33 -5.91 -9.48 -11.99
C ASP A 33 -7.21 -8.66 -11.96
N LYS A 34 -8.31 -9.24 -11.49
CA LYS A 34 -9.64 -8.58 -11.52
C LYS A 34 -9.66 -7.24 -10.79
N ALA A 35 -8.92 -7.14 -9.69
CA ALA A 35 -8.81 -5.91 -8.90
C ALA A 35 -7.88 -4.84 -9.52
N TRP A 36 -7.12 -5.20 -10.56
CA TRP A 36 -6.02 -4.39 -11.06
C TRP A 36 -6.29 -3.81 -12.44
N GLU A 37 -5.77 -2.62 -12.68
CA GLU A 37 -5.77 -1.92 -13.96
C GLU A 37 -4.33 -1.58 -14.35
N VAL A 38 -3.86 -2.13 -15.46
CA VAL A 38 -2.55 -1.79 -16.02
C VAL A 38 -2.64 -0.40 -16.65
N ILE A 39 -1.84 0.53 -16.16
CA ILE A 39 -1.76 1.90 -16.69
C ILE A 39 -0.66 1.99 -17.73
N THR A 40 0.50 1.43 -17.43
CA THR A 40 1.66 1.39 -18.35
C THR A 40 2.46 0.10 -18.13
N GLY A 41 3.26 -0.25 -19.13
CA GLY A 41 4.08 -1.47 -19.09
C GLY A 41 3.28 -2.74 -19.38
N GLU A 42 3.93 -3.86 -19.20
CA GLU A 42 3.32 -5.18 -19.34
C GLU A 42 3.38 -5.94 -18.01
N TRP A 43 2.24 -6.46 -17.56
CA TRP A 43 2.12 -7.12 -16.29
C TRP A 43 1.48 -8.50 -16.44
N LYS A 44 1.94 -9.46 -15.66
CA LYS A 44 1.38 -10.82 -15.61
C LYS A 44 1.40 -11.36 -14.19
N ILE A 45 0.34 -12.07 -13.84
CA ILE A 45 0.30 -12.87 -12.60
C ILE A 45 0.95 -14.22 -12.89
N LYS A 46 1.83 -14.65 -11.99
CA LYS A 46 2.49 -15.94 -12.04
C LYS A 46 2.73 -16.47 -10.64
N LYS A 47 2.07 -17.58 -10.29
CA LYS A 47 2.25 -18.27 -8.99
C LYS A 47 2.03 -17.36 -7.78
N GLY A 48 0.98 -16.56 -7.78
CA GLY A 48 0.66 -15.63 -6.67
C GLY A 48 1.59 -14.41 -6.59
N GLU A 49 2.36 -14.14 -7.63
CA GLU A 49 3.18 -12.94 -7.76
C GLU A 49 2.72 -12.10 -8.96
N TYR A 50 2.75 -10.78 -8.85
CA TYR A 50 2.47 -9.87 -9.95
C TYR A 50 3.77 -9.33 -10.53
N HIS A 51 4.05 -9.66 -11.77
CA HIS A 51 5.31 -9.37 -12.44
C HIS A 51 5.14 -8.28 -13.49
N SER A 52 6.01 -7.27 -13.50
CA SER A 52 6.29 -6.54 -14.73
C SER A 52 7.15 -7.43 -15.63
N THR A 53 6.84 -7.50 -16.92
CA THR A 53 7.48 -8.45 -17.84
C THR A 53 8.44 -7.79 -18.80
N LYS A 54 8.45 -6.47 -18.87
CA LYS A 54 9.33 -5.67 -19.69
C LYS A 54 9.99 -4.56 -18.92
N ASP A 55 11.19 -4.21 -19.31
CA ASP A 55 11.92 -3.02 -18.90
C ASP A 55 11.29 -1.77 -19.59
N ALA A 56 10.14 -1.35 -19.07
CA ALA A 56 9.45 -0.16 -19.55
C ALA A 56 9.99 1.11 -18.88
N GLU A 57 9.88 2.26 -19.55
CA GLU A 57 10.22 3.55 -18.94
C GLU A 57 9.51 3.73 -17.60
N GLU A 58 8.22 3.41 -17.58
CA GLU A 58 7.39 3.30 -16.37
C GLU A 58 6.49 2.09 -16.51
N ALA A 59 6.50 1.19 -15.55
CA ALA A 59 5.58 0.08 -15.44
C ALA A 59 4.69 0.30 -14.22
N ILE A 60 3.41 0.61 -14.44
CA ILE A 60 2.46 1.00 -13.39
C ILE A 60 1.19 0.17 -13.49
N VAL A 61 0.78 -0.35 -12.36
CA VAL A 61 -0.51 -1.00 -12.17
C VAL A 61 -1.19 -0.44 -10.92
N LEU A 62 -2.47 -0.15 -11.01
CA LEU A 62 -3.26 0.45 -9.93
C LEU A 62 -4.44 -0.43 -9.57
N LEU A 63 -4.90 -0.36 -8.33
CA LEU A 63 -6.20 -0.88 -7.97
C LEU A 63 -7.29 -0.16 -8.77
N LYS A 64 -8.26 -0.92 -9.28
CA LYS A 64 -9.41 -0.36 -10.00
C LYS A 64 -10.24 0.53 -9.08
N LYS A 65 -10.92 1.52 -9.63
CA LYS A 65 -11.77 2.46 -8.87
C LYS A 65 -12.90 1.77 -8.10
N ASN A 66 -13.45 0.69 -8.65
CA ASN A 66 -14.51 -0.08 -8.01
C ASN A 66 -14.05 -0.88 -6.79
N GLU A 67 -12.75 -0.98 -6.56
CA GLU A 67 -12.21 -1.50 -5.30
C GLU A 67 -12.49 -0.57 -4.11
N GLY A 68 -12.86 0.68 -4.34
CA GLY A 68 -13.22 1.62 -3.28
C GLY A 68 -12.04 1.97 -2.36
N VAL A 69 -10.82 1.83 -2.84
CA VAL A 69 -9.61 2.22 -2.11
C VAL A 69 -9.15 3.58 -2.64
N ASP A 70 -9.20 4.58 -1.78
CA ASP A 70 -8.66 5.92 -2.05
C ASP A 70 -7.64 6.29 -0.98
N MET A 71 -6.55 6.88 -1.40
CA MET A 71 -5.43 7.25 -0.52
C MET A 71 -5.86 8.15 0.65
N ALA A 72 -6.93 8.93 0.50
CA ALA A 72 -7.47 9.79 1.56
C ALA A 72 -7.95 9.00 2.79
N GLY A 73 -8.34 7.73 2.61
CA GLY A 73 -8.79 6.83 3.68
C GLY A 73 -7.77 5.77 4.09
N VAL A 74 -6.61 5.75 3.45
CA VAL A 74 -5.55 4.77 3.70
C VAL A 74 -4.66 5.24 4.86
N GLU A 75 -4.39 4.36 5.80
CA GLU A 75 -3.43 4.56 6.89
C GLU A 75 -2.11 3.85 6.60
N TYR A 76 -2.15 2.74 5.85
CA TYR A 76 -0.94 2.07 5.40
C TYR A 76 -1.14 1.23 4.14
N ILE A 77 -0.04 1.01 3.45
CA ILE A 77 0.11 0.07 2.34
C ILE A 77 1.37 -0.75 2.62
N SER A 78 1.31 -2.06 2.47
CA SER A 78 2.50 -2.92 2.55
C SER A 78 2.56 -3.91 1.40
N VAL A 79 3.77 -4.29 1.02
CA VAL A 79 4.02 -5.23 -0.07
C VAL A 79 5.38 -5.91 0.11
N GLN A 80 5.49 -7.13 -0.35
CA GLN A 80 6.77 -7.76 -0.60
C GLN A 80 7.13 -7.60 -2.08
N ALA A 81 8.36 -7.18 -2.34
CA ALA A 81 8.80 -6.84 -3.67
C ALA A 81 10.22 -7.31 -3.96
N TYR A 82 10.49 -7.62 -5.22
CA TYR A 82 11.75 -8.19 -5.68
C TYR A 82 12.13 -7.58 -7.02
N ASP A 83 13.33 -7.06 -7.14
CA ASP A 83 13.91 -6.61 -8.40
C ASP A 83 14.72 -7.73 -9.03
N LEU A 84 14.50 -7.99 -10.32
CA LEU A 84 15.19 -9.07 -11.03
C LEU A 84 16.62 -8.69 -11.47
N GLY A 85 17.14 -7.55 -11.05
CA GLY A 85 18.48 -7.11 -11.35
C GLY A 85 18.71 -6.68 -12.82
N THR A 86 17.62 -6.45 -13.56
CA THR A 86 17.65 -5.99 -14.95
C THR A 86 17.35 -4.51 -15.03
N GLY A 87 17.89 -3.85 -16.06
CA GLY A 87 17.67 -2.43 -16.28
C GLY A 87 18.61 -1.53 -15.47
N PRO A 88 18.68 -0.25 -15.86
CA PRO A 88 19.68 0.68 -15.33
C PRO A 88 19.31 1.28 -13.97
N TRP A 89 18.02 1.23 -13.57
CA TRP A 89 17.54 1.92 -12.39
C TRP A 89 17.26 1.02 -11.20
N GLN A 90 16.85 -0.23 -11.43
CA GLN A 90 16.63 -1.25 -10.40
C GLN A 90 15.85 -0.70 -9.20
N ASN A 91 14.54 -0.58 -9.34
CA ASN A 91 13.70 0.06 -8.34
C ASN A 91 12.36 -0.65 -8.16
N ILE A 92 11.82 -0.52 -6.96
CA ILE A 92 10.59 -1.15 -6.51
C ILE A 92 9.77 -0.10 -5.77
N PHE A 93 8.53 0.16 -6.23
CA PHE A 93 7.69 1.22 -5.67
C PHE A 93 6.29 0.77 -5.30
N ILE A 94 5.77 1.35 -4.22
CA ILE A 94 4.35 1.56 -3.99
C ILE A 94 3.98 2.86 -4.73
N VAL A 95 2.93 2.79 -5.55
CA VAL A 95 2.36 3.95 -6.25
C VAL A 95 1.15 4.44 -5.48
N PHE A 96 0.99 5.74 -5.31
CA PHE A 96 -0.14 6.31 -4.58
C PHE A 96 -0.49 7.73 -5.06
N GLY A 97 -1.70 8.17 -4.72
CA GLY A 97 -2.17 9.51 -5.05
C GLY A 97 -2.37 9.73 -6.55
N ASN A 98 -2.70 8.69 -7.31
CA ASN A 98 -3.05 8.86 -8.71
C ASN A 98 -4.44 9.48 -8.84
N ASP A 99 -4.48 10.76 -9.08
CA ASP A 99 -5.68 11.42 -9.56
C ASP A 99 -5.80 11.24 -11.08
N SER A 100 -6.84 10.55 -11.52
CA SER A 100 -7.11 10.30 -12.94
C SER A 100 -7.23 11.55 -13.80
N LYS A 101 -7.44 12.72 -13.19
CA LYS A 101 -7.50 14.01 -13.87
C LYS A 101 -6.12 14.62 -14.09
N ALA A 102 -5.20 14.44 -13.17
CA ALA A 102 -3.89 15.08 -13.19
C ALA A 102 -2.78 14.24 -13.82
N LEU A 103 -2.96 12.95 -14.07
CA LEU A 103 -1.94 12.02 -14.55
C LEU A 103 -0.62 12.09 -13.76
N ASN A 104 -0.69 12.55 -12.53
CA ASN A 104 0.43 12.60 -11.60
C ASN A 104 0.24 11.52 -10.54
N TYR A 105 1.32 10.95 -10.08
CA TYR A 105 1.32 10.02 -8.95
C TYR A 105 2.61 10.14 -8.17
N TYR A 106 2.56 9.67 -6.95
CA TYR A 106 3.70 9.59 -6.06
C TYR A 106 4.21 8.17 -5.98
N LEU A 107 5.49 8.04 -5.72
CA LEU A 107 6.18 6.77 -5.51
C LEU A 107 6.80 6.76 -4.12
N GLY A 108 6.69 5.64 -3.44
CA GLY A 108 7.43 5.37 -2.21
C GLY A 108 8.09 3.99 -2.30
N GLY A 109 9.42 3.92 -2.19
CA GLY A 109 10.08 2.64 -2.31
C GLY A 109 11.60 2.69 -2.26
N VAL A 110 12.23 1.72 -2.87
CA VAL A 110 13.67 1.53 -2.84
C VAL A 110 14.26 1.45 -4.24
N PHE A 111 15.36 2.15 -4.44
CA PHE A 111 16.29 1.92 -5.52
C PHE A 111 17.37 0.97 -5.04
N VAL A 112 17.42 -0.21 -5.63
CA VAL A 112 18.42 -1.22 -5.35
C VAL A 112 19.60 -1.10 -6.33
N GLY A 113 20.59 -1.96 -6.22
CA GLY A 113 21.74 -1.93 -7.15
C GLY A 113 22.55 -0.64 -7.06
N GLY A 114 22.77 0.04 -8.17
CA GLY A 114 23.69 1.17 -8.28
C GLY A 114 23.27 2.43 -7.52
N ARG A 115 21.99 2.70 -7.30
CA ARG A 115 21.51 3.93 -6.63
C ARG A 115 21.47 3.81 -5.11
N GLN A 116 21.16 2.66 -4.55
CA GLN A 116 21.19 2.39 -3.11
C GLN A 116 20.44 3.42 -2.26
N LYS A 117 19.15 3.67 -2.57
CA LYS A 117 18.38 4.73 -1.89
C LYS A 117 16.96 4.29 -1.61
N TRP A 118 16.44 4.66 -0.45
CA TRP A 118 15.02 4.76 -0.14
C TRP A 118 14.53 6.14 -0.50
N ALA A 119 13.39 6.25 -1.16
CA ALA A 119 12.94 7.54 -1.64
C ALA A 119 11.42 7.68 -1.74
N PHE A 120 10.95 8.91 -1.53
CA PHE A 120 9.70 9.42 -2.09
C PHE A 120 10.01 10.22 -3.36
N ASP A 121 9.16 10.07 -4.35
CA ASP A 121 9.30 10.70 -5.63
C ASP A 121 7.94 11.05 -6.23
N ASN A 122 7.90 11.85 -7.27
CA ASN A 122 6.70 12.09 -8.03
C ASN A 122 6.97 11.96 -9.54
N ILE A 123 5.93 11.57 -10.26
CA ILE A 123 5.98 11.44 -11.72
C ILE A 123 4.80 12.16 -12.33
N GLY A 124 5.10 13.04 -13.29
CA GLY A 124 4.10 13.66 -14.13
C GLY A 124 3.86 12.79 -15.36
N MET A 125 2.76 12.03 -15.38
CA MET A 125 2.47 11.11 -16.50
C MET A 125 2.30 11.81 -17.85
N LYS A 126 1.90 13.08 -17.90
CA LYS A 126 1.83 13.84 -19.16
C LYS A 126 3.17 14.00 -19.84
N THR A 127 4.24 14.02 -19.09
CA THR A 127 5.59 14.21 -19.59
C THR A 127 6.39 12.93 -19.56
N ASN A 128 5.88 11.90 -18.91
CA ASN A 128 6.59 10.67 -18.56
C ASN A 128 7.99 10.97 -17.98
N LYS A 129 8.09 12.11 -17.29
CA LYS A 129 9.32 12.58 -16.69
C LYS A 129 9.16 12.61 -15.19
N ARG A 130 10.13 12.04 -14.56
CA ARG A 130 10.32 12.13 -13.11
C ARG A 130 10.61 13.59 -12.76
N ALA A 131 9.82 14.16 -11.86
CA ALA A 131 10.04 15.53 -11.40
C ALA A 131 11.21 15.64 -10.41
N GLY A 132 11.69 14.51 -9.93
CA GLY A 132 12.82 14.41 -8.99
C GLY A 132 12.38 13.88 -7.61
N ALA A 133 13.36 13.46 -6.82
CA ALA A 133 13.08 12.97 -5.48
C ALA A 133 12.53 14.09 -4.59
N LEU A 134 11.40 13.82 -3.94
CA LEU A 134 10.85 14.69 -2.89
C LEU A 134 11.68 14.57 -1.61
N GLN A 135 12.10 13.34 -1.31
CA GLN A 135 12.96 13.02 -0.18
C GLN A 135 13.68 11.71 -0.44
N GLU A 136 14.96 11.62 -0.14
CA GLU A 136 15.74 10.40 -0.29
C GLU A 136 16.76 10.21 0.83
N VAL A 137 17.05 8.94 1.13
CA VAL A 137 18.06 8.51 2.13
C VAL A 137 18.81 7.30 1.59
N GLY A 138 20.12 7.28 1.76
CA GLY A 138 20.96 6.13 1.35
C GLY A 138 20.57 4.83 2.07
N CYS A 139 20.75 3.71 1.40
CA CYS A 139 20.57 2.40 2.02
C CYS A 139 21.67 2.11 3.05
N VAL A 140 21.25 1.80 4.29
CA VAL A 140 22.13 1.32 5.34
C VAL A 140 21.42 0.17 6.07
N PRO A 141 21.88 -1.09 5.95
CA PRO A 141 22.90 -1.58 5.02
C PRO A 141 22.50 -1.40 3.54
N ASN A 142 23.39 -1.77 2.63
CA ASN A 142 23.12 -1.72 1.18
C ASN A 142 21.83 -2.45 0.81
N CYS A 143 21.18 -1.98 -0.26
CA CYS A 143 19.99 -2.58 -0.84
C CYS A 143 20.39 -3.32 -2.14
N PRO A 144 20.83 -4.59 -2.08
CA PRO A 144 21.25 -5.33 -3.27
C PRO A 144 20.03 -5.71 -4.13
N PRO A 145 20.18 -5.80 -5.46
CA PRO A 145 19.17 -6.44 -6.29
C PRO A 145 19.09 -7.95 -6.01
N LEU A 146 18.12 -8.62 -6.61
CA LEU A 146 17.91 -10.07 -6.47
C LEU A 146 17.58 -10.51 -5.04
N LYS A 147 16.96 -9.62 -4.27
CA LYS A 147 16.49 -9.86 -2.91
C LYS A 147 15.04 -9.45 -2.75
N TRP A 148 14.33 -10.12 -1.86
CA TRP A 148 13.01 -9.70 -1.42
C TRP A 148 13.14 -8.58 -0.40
N PHE A 149 12.36 -7.53 -0.61
CA PHE A 149 12.19 -6.41 0.32
C PHE A 149 10.77 -6.42 0.88
N GLU A 150 10.64 -6.08 2.13
CA GLU A 150 9.39 -5.71 2.75
C GLU A 150 9.31 -4.18 2.75
N ILE A 151 8.26 -3.64 2.14
CA ILE A 151 8.05 -2.21 1.99
C ILE A 151 6.69 -1.87 2.56
N ARG A 152 6.65 -0.90 3.46
CA ARG A 152 5.43 -0.38 4.06
C ARG A 152 5.43 1.14 3.99
N LEU A 153 4.37 1.68 3.43
CA LEU A 153 4.05 3.09 3.45
C LEU A 153 3.02 3.33 4.56
N GLU A 154 3.33 4.14 5.54
CA GLU A 154 2.39 4.59 6.56
C GLU A 154 2.02 6.05 6.35
N ILE A 155 0.76 6.38 6.61
CA ILE A 155 0.24 7.74 6.57
C ILE A 155 -0.16 8.14 7.98
N LYS A 156 0.51 9.15 8.51
CA LYS A 156 0.27 9.62 9.87
C LYS A 156 0.45 11.14 9.96
N ASN A 157 -0.57 11.83 10.44
CA ASN A 157 -0.51 13.28 10.70
C ASN A 157 -0.04 14.13 9.49
N GLY A 158 -0.48 13.79 8.28
CA GLY A 158 -0.08 14.51 7.06
C GLY A 158 1.33 14.16 6.55
N GLU A 159 1.97 13.17 7.14
CA GLU A 159 3.25 12.63 6.70
C GLU A 159 3.08 11.25 6.08
N ALA A 160 3.88 10.97 5.06
CA ALA A 160 4.12 9.63 4.54
C ALA A 160 5.45 9.12 5.11
N ILE A 161 5.44 7.93 5.68
CA ILE A 161 6.59 7.28 6.30
C ILE A 161 6.84 5.98 5.57
N LEU A 162 8.02 5.84 5.01
CA LEU A 162 8.45 4.62 4.34
C LEU A 162 9.25 3.77 5.32
N ILE A 163 8.74 2.58 5.56
CA ILE A 163 9.33 1.57 6.46
C ILE A 163 9.72 0.37 5.61
N GLY A 164 10.88 -0.21 5.82
CA GLY A 164 11.24 -1.39 5.05
C GLY A 164 12.63 -1.94 5.34
N GLY A 165 12.95 -3.01 4.62
CA GLY A 165 14.22 -3.72 4.71
C GLY A 165 14.24 -4.93 3.79
N GLU A 166 15.38 -5.59 3.69
CA GLU A 166 15.48 -6.93 3.08
C GLU A 166 14.63 -7.90 3.91
N LYS A 167 13.90 -8.79 3.25
CA LYS A 167 13.04 -9.77 3.93
C LYS A 167 13.88 -10.68 4.86
N GLY A 168 13.44 -10.76 6.10
CA GLY A 168 14.14 -11.48 7.17
C GLY A 168 14.99 -10.59 8.07
N ASP A 169 15.26 -9.36 7.64
CA ASP A 169 15.91 -8.36 8.48
C ASP A 169 14.88 -7.58 9.30
N LYS A 170 15.35 -6.86 10.31
CA LYS A 170 14.50 -5.92 11.05
C LYS A 170 14.09 -4.76 10.15
N VAL A 171 12.80 -4.71 9.80
CA VAL A 171 12.24 -3.54 9.11
C VAL A 171 12.30 -2.31 10.01
N LYS A 172 12.62 -1.16 9.45
CA LYS A 172 12.72 0.12 10.17
C LYS A 172 12.28 1.28 9.30
N GLU A 173 11.99 2.40 9.91
CA GLU A 173 11.78 3.65 9.19
C GLU A 173 13.01 3.99 8.35
N ARG A 174 12.78 4.33 7.09
CA ARG A 174 13.83 4.65 6.11
C ARG A 174 13.81 6.12 5.75
N VAL A 175 12.65 6.64 5.39
CA VAL A 175 12.49 8.01 4.96
C VAL A 175 11.06 8.48 5.26
N ARG A 176 10.88 9.74 5.57
CA ARG A 176 9.58 10.37 5.70
C ARG A 176 9.51 11.64 4.86
N HIS A 177 8.30 11.94 4.40
CA HIS A 177 8.01 13.15 3.65
C HIS A 177 6.72 13.77 4.15
N LYS A 178 6.76 15.07 4.44
CA LYS A 178 5.59 15.83 4.87
C LYS A 178 4.91 16.41 3.66
N PHE A 179 3.71 15.89 3.38
CA PHE A 179 2.81 16.51 2.42
C PHE A 179 2.03 17.62 3.14
N GLY A 180 1.80 18.76 2.49
CA GLY A 180 0.87 19.75 3.04
C GLY A 180 -0.55 19.18 3.21
N LYS A 181 -0.95 18.34 2.25
CA LYS A 181 -2.14 17.50 2.28
C LYS A 181 -1.76 16.15 1.65
N ILE A 182 -2.12 15.05 2.29
CA ILE A 182 -1.91 13.72 1.72
C ILE A 182 -2.64 13.64 0.38
N PRO A 183 -1.95 13.21 -0.69
CA PRO A 183 -2.57 13.07 -2.00
C PRO A 183 -3.74 12.09 -1.95
N SER A 184 -4.88 12.47 -2.50
CA SER A 184 -6.02 11.56 -2.74
C SER A 184 -5.79 10.78 -4.02
N GLY A 185 -6.57 9.72 -4.22
CA GLY A 185 -6.56 8.93 -5.44
C GLY A 185 -6.13 7.48 -5.23
N ARG A 186 -5.93 6.79 -6.35
CA ARG A 186 -5.67 5.35 -6.36
C ARG A 186 -4.28 4.99 -5.85
N VAL A 187 -4.17 3.73 -5.45
CA VAL A 187 -2.92 3.10 -4.99
C VAL A 187 -2.56 1.92 -5.88
N GLY A 188 -1.30 1.54 -5.91
CA GLY A 188 -0.84 0.41 -6.71
C GLY A 188 0.66 0.15 -6.60
N LEU A 189 1.22 -0.39 -7.66
CA LEU A 189 2.59 -0.87 -7.74
C LEU A 189 3.27 -0.31 -8.98
N GLY A 190 4.58 -0.16 -8.92
CA GLY A 190 5.31 0.31 -10.07
C GLY A 190 6.82 0.13 -10.02
N SER A 191 7.42 0.25 -11.19
CA SER A 191 8.86 0.32 -11.38
C SER A 191 9.18 1.23 -12.56
N SER A 192 10.43 1.67 -12.66
CA SER A 192 10.93 2.44 -13.78
C SER A 192 12.20 1.79 -14.31
N LYS A 193 12.22 1.42 -15.58
CA LYS A 193 13.34 0.75 -16.24
C LYS A 193 13.89 -0.44 -15.47
N SER A 194 12.96 -1.25 -14.90
CA SER A 194 13.29 -2.43 -14.11
C SER A 194 12.21 -3.48 -14.23
N ILE A 195 12.61 -4.75 -14.23
CA ILE A 195 11.68 -5.88 -14.16
C ILE A 195 11.57 -6.31 -12.71
N VAL A 196 10.34 -6.29 -12.20
CA VAL A 196 10.06 -6.51 -10.79
C VAL A 196 8.94 -7.51 -10.59
N LYS A 197 8.84 -8.05 -9.39
CA LYS A 197 7.71 -8.87 -8.96
C LYS A 197 7.28 -8.50 -7.55
N TYR A 198 6.00 -8.62 -7.31
CA TYR A 198 5.33 -8.26 -6.07
C TYR A 198 4.47 -9.41 -5.55
N LYS A 199 4.32 -9.49 -4.25
CA LYS A 199 3.36 -10.36 -3.57
C LYS A 199 2.88 -9.74 -2.27
N ASP A 200 1.77 -10.27 -1.73
CA ASP A 200 1.22 -9.85 -0.44
C ASP A 200 0.98 -8.33 -0.35
N PHE A 201 0.22 -7.78 -1.31
CA PHE A 201 -0.15 -6.37 -1.28
C PHE A 201 -1.32 -6.16 -0.31
N ILE A 202 -1.09 -5.37 0.72
CA ILE A 202 -2.06 -5.09 1.78
C ILE A 202 -2.31 -3.60 1.84
N VAL A 203 -3.59 -3.22 1.96
CA VAL A 203 -4.01 -1.83 2.19
C VAL A 203 -4.91 -1.80 3.41
N GLY A 204 -4.60 -0.94 4.36
CA GLY A 204 -5.38 -0.76 5.57
C GLY A 204 -5.66 0.70 5.90
N GLY A 205 -6.78 0.94 6.57
CA GLY A 205 -7.17 2.27 7.01
C GLY A 205 -8.67 2.42 7.25
N LYS A 206 -9.06 3.54 7.86
CA LYS A 206 -10.46 3.83 8.20
C LYS A 206 -11.39 3.96 6.99
N GLY A 207 -10.85 4.36 5.85
CA GLY A 207 -11.58 4.46 4.58
C GLY A 207 -11.55 3.17 3.76
N VAL A 208 -10.90 2.13 4.23
CA VAL A 208 -10.78 0.85 3.54
C VAL A 208 -11.86 -0.10 4.07
N GLN A 209 -12.78 -0.50 3.20
CA GLN A 209 -13.75 -1.54 3.56
C GLN A 209 -13.07 -2.91 3.50
N SER A 210 -13.15 -3.68 4.57
CA SER A 210 -12.66 -5.06 4.58
C SER A 210 -13.38 -5.88 3.49
N MET A 211 -12.64 -6.71 2.77
CA MET A 211 -13.28 -7.67 1.88
C MET A 211 -14.14 -8.63 2.71
N PRO A 212 -15.32 -9.02 2.21
CA PRO A 212 -16.08 -10.09 2.84
C PRO A 212 -15.20 -11.34 2.87
N VAL A 213 -14.89 -11.81 4.07
CA VAL A 213 -14.17 -13.09 4.22
C VAL A 213 -15.07 -14.21 3.70
N SER A 214 -14.57 -14.99 2.76
CA SER A 214 -15.34 -16.12 2.24
C SER A 214 -15.72 -17.08 3.38
N PRO A 215 -16.85 -17.79 3.29
CA PRO A 215 -17.21 -18.76 4.32
C PRO A 215 -16.12 -19.81 4.62
N GLN A 216 -15.35 -20.19 3.59
CA GLN A 216 -14.22 -21.11 3.72
C GLN A 216 -13.04 -20.52 4.51
N GLU A 217 -12.69 -19.25 4.27
CA GLU A 217 -11.64 -18.58 5.03
C GLU A 217 -12.04 -18.34 6.49
N ARG A 218 -13.33 -18.07 6.76
CA ARG A 218 -13.84 -17.97 8.13
C ARG A 218 -13.70 -19.29 8.90
N MET A 219 -13.97 -20.41 8.25
CA MET A 219 -13.79 -21.73 8.88
C MET A 219 -12.31 -22.00 9.21
N THR A 220 -11.38 -21.69 8.30
CA THR A 220 -9.95 -21.94 8.52
C THR A 220 -9.40 -21.10 9.68
N THR A 221 -9.76 -19.82 9.77
CA THR A 221 -9.33 -18.95 10.88
C THR A 221 -9.96 -19.35 12.22
N THR A 222 -11.20 -19.84 12.24
CA THR A 222 -11.86 -20.33 13.43
C THR A 222 -11.20 -21.61 13.94
N TRP A 223 -10.92 -22.56 13.06
CA TRP A 223 -10.22 -23.80 13.40
C TRP A 223 -8.77 -23.57 13.87
N ALA A 224 -8.05 -22.62 13.29
CA ALA A 224 -6.71 -22.26 13.73
C ALA A 224 -6.71 -21.59 15.12
N ARG A 225 -7.79 -20.88 15.49
CA ARG A 225 -7.95 -20.29 16.82
C ARG A 225 -8.30 -21.36 17.88
N ILE A 226 -9.14 -22.32 17.54
CA ILE A 226 -9.51 -23.43 18.44
C ILE A 226 -8.29 -24.28 18.79
N LYS A 227 -7.45 -24.64 17.78
CA LYS A 227 -6.23 -25.42 17.99
C LYS A 227 -5.11 -24.73 18.79
N ARG A 228 -5.20 -23.42 19.01
CA ARG A 228 -4.20 -22.68 19.80
C ARG A 228 -4.55 -22.57 21.28
N ASN A 229 -5.77 -22.95 21.65
CA ASN A 229 -6.26 -22.88 23.02
C ASN A 229 -6.37 -24.27 23.68
N ASP A 230 -5.90 -25.32 23.01
CA ASP A 230 -5.65 -26.66 23.54
C ASP A 230 -4.12 -26.88 23.68
#